data_12a5f8ed47f3fb8249cf11be8a67bb4d
#
_entry.id   12a5f8ed47f3fb8249cf11be8a67bb4d
#
_cell.length_a   1.000
_cell.length_b   1.000
_cell.length_c   1.000
_cell.angle_alpha   90.00
_cell.angle_beta   90.00
_cell.angle_gamma   90.00
#
_symmetry.space_group_name_H-M   'P 1'
#
loop_
_entity.id
_entity.type
_entity.pdbx_description
1 polymer ?
#
loop_
_entity_poly.entity_id
_entity_poly.type
_entity_poly.pdbx_seq_one_letter_code
_entity_poly.pdbx_strand_id
1 'polypeptide(L)'
;MSTENNTDNSSIEAAEHGSEYRRLIELGIALSAELDHNKLMENILLAAKDFCNADAGTLYLMSETEELCFQIIRNDSLDIALGGTTGKPIDFPAVKIFNEKGKPNLNNVSAAAAVTGNTINIRDAYASNRYDFSGTKKFDESTGYHSQSFLTVPLKNHEGDVIGVLQLLNAQDKETGEVQPFAEEIEPLIEALASQAAVSLNNQMLLQAQKELLDAFIELIAGAIDAKSAYTGGHCQRVPELTNMLAKAACESDDPRFKDFDLSEDEWYELHIAGWLHDCGKVTTPEYVVDKATKLETIYDRIHEVRMRFEVLKRDAEIEMLKGIIDDGDVTELGKIYEQRVQQLDDDFAFIGECNVGGEFMADEKVERMQDIAKETWTRTLSDRIGISYEEAKRKEREDEPSLPVVEKLLDDRYDHIVIREGHDLMPPDNKWGFSMKVPEHKFNLGEVYNLGISRGTLTEEDRYKINDHIVQTIIMLEALPFPKYLKRVPEYAGGHHEQMEGGGYPRGLKKDDMSIPARIMAIADIFEALTAADRPYKAPKKLSESVKIMGFMKKDAHIDDDLFELFLTSGVHKEYAEKHLLPEQLDDVDISEYVGG
;
A
#
# COMPACT_ATOMS: atom_id res chain seq x y z
N MET A 1 26.56 66.45 -41.80
CA MET A 1 26.32 65.06 -42.20
C MET A 1 27.01 64.15 -41.18
N SER A 2 26.51 64.03 -39.96
CA SER A 2 27.03 63.07 -38.93
C SER A 2 26.08 62.84 -37.75
N THR A 3 24.78 62.91 -37.99
CA THR A 3 23.76 62.66 -36.91
C THR A 3 22.71 61.61 -37.29
N GLU A 4 22.74 61.05 -38.49
CA GLU A 4 21.76 60.05 -38.92
C GLU A 4 22.19 58.56 -38.67
N ASN A 5 23.52 58.28 -38.52
CA ASN A 5 23.98 56.90 -38.29
C ASN A 5 23.86 56.39 -36.85
N ASN A 6 23.59 57.24 -35.84
CA ASN A 6 23.51 56.81 -34.46
C ASN A 6 22.08 56.39 -34.02
N THR A 7 21.06 56.78 -34.77
CA THR A 7 19.66 56.41 -34.48
C THR A 7 19.27 55.07 -35.07
N ASP A 8 19.88 54.65 -36.15
CA ASP A 8 19.60 53.32 -36.77
C ASP A 8 20.20 52.18 -35.96
N ASN A 9 21.42 52.34 -35.41
CA ASN A 9 22.04 51.29 -34.58
C ASN A 9 21.30 51.10 -33.25
N SER A 10 20.83 52.13 -32.58
CA SER A 10 20.10 52.01 -31.32
C SER A 10 18.70 51.37 -31.49
N SER A 11 18.08 51.54 -32.66
CA SER A 11 16.80 50.90 -32.98
C SER A 11 16.95 49.41 -33.36
N ILE A 12 18.05 49.03 -33.96
CA ILE A 12 18.39 47.65 -34.31
C ILE A 12 18.78 46.87 -33.02
N GLU A 13 19.63 47.45 -32.16
CA GLU A 13 20.01 46.86 -30.87
C GLU A 13 18.79 46.71 -29.94
N ALA A 14 17.88 47.66 -29.90
CA ALA A 14 16.63 47.57 -29.11
C ALA A 14 15.67 46.48 -29.67
N ALA A 15 15.66 46.26 -30.99
CA ALA A 15 14.86 45.20 -31.62
C ALA A 15 15.47 43.79 -31.41
N GLU A 16 16.80 43.67 -31.43
CA GLU A 16 17.52 42.42 -31.13
C GLU A 16 17.34 42.00 -29.67
N HIS A 17 17.54 42.89 -28.71
CA HIS A 17 17.26 42.63 -27.29
C HIS A 17 15.80 42.27 -27.04
N GLY A 18 14.86 42.95 -27.70
CA GLY A 18 13.44 42.61 -27.62
C GLY A 18 13.11 41.19 -28.10
N SER A 19 13.87 40.68 -29.10
CA SER A 19 13.76 39.32 -29.61
C SER A 19 14.31 38.27 -28.63
N GLU A 20 15.45 38.57 -28.00
CA GLU A 20 16.10 37.67 -27.02
C GLU A 20 15.24 37.53 -25.74
N TYR A 21 14.68 38.60 -25.22
CA TYR A 21 13.75 38.54 -24.07
C TYR A 21 12.47 37.77 -24.38
N ARG A 22 11.91 37.94 -25.59
CA ARG A 22 10.72 37.15 -25.99
C ARG A 22 11.05 35.65 -26.04
N ARG A 23 12.20 35.28 -26.61
CA ARG A 23 12.67 33.91 -26.67
C ARG A 23 12.90 33.30 -25.27
N LEU A 24 13.45 34.08 -24.32
CA LEU A 24 13.65 33.66 -22.94
C LEU A 24 12.29 33.36 -22.26
N ILE A 25 11.27 34.20 -22.49
CA ILE A 25 9.93 33.99 -21.94
C ILE A 25 9.30 32.73 -22.54
N GLU A 26 9.38 32.55 -23.87
CA GLU A 26 8.85 31.36 -24.54
C GLU A 26 9.51 30.06 -24.04
N LEU A 27 10.82 30.08 -23.85
CA LEU A 27 11.55 28.97 -23.26
C LEU A 27 11.16 28.70 -21.80
N GLY A 28 11.00 29.75 -20.99
CA GLY A 28 10.53 29.62 -19.60
C GLY A 28 9.16 28.97 -19.51
N ILE A 29 8.24 29.33 -20.42
CA ILE A 29 6.92 28.69 -20.52
C ILE A 29 7.06 27.21 -20.91
N ALA A 30 7.88 26.92 -21.93
CA ALA A 30 8.12 25.55 -22.38
C ALA A 30 8.75 24.66 -21.29
N LEU A 31 9.76 25.18 -20.57
CA LEU A 31 10.40 24.47 -19.46
C LEU A 31 9.44 24.18 -18.31
N SER A 32 8.53 25.14 -18.01
CA SER A 32 7.53 24.97 -16.95
C SER A 32 6.41 23.99 -17.32
N ALA A 33 6.20 23.72 -18.60
CA ALA A 33 5.18 22.78 -19.10
C ALA A 33 5.71 21.36 -19.33
N GLU A 34 7.05 21.17 -19.32
CA GLU A 34 7.65 19.85 -19.55
C GLU A 34 7.57 18.99 -18.28
N LEU A 35 6.97 17.81 -18.41
CA LEU A 35 6.77 16.87 -17.30
C LEU A 35 7.87 15.79 -17.26
N ASP A 36 8.49 15.49 -18.39
CA ASP A 36 9.58 14.51 -18.46
C ASP A 36 10.88 15.14 -17.96
N HIS A 37 11.43 14.57 -16.88
CA HIS A 37 12.65 15.06 -16.25
C HIS A 37 13.87 15.09 -17.20
N ASN A 38 14.03 14.04 -18.00
CA ASN A 38 15.15 13.96 -18.94
C ASN A 38 15.01 14.97 -20.08
N LYS A 39 13.80 15.16 -20.61
CA LYS A 39 13.51 16.17 -21.62
C LYS A 39 13.68 17.58 -21.07
N LEU A 40 13.23 17.84 -19.83
CA LEU A 40 13.41 19.12 -19.18
C LEU A 40 14.90 19.47 -19.09
N MET A 41 15.73 18.57 -18.56
CA MET A 41 17.17 18.79 -18.43
C MET A 41 17.84 19.02 -19.80
N GLU A 42 17.44 18.24 -20.80
CA GLU A 42 17.97 18.37 -22.15
C GLU A 42 17.58 19.71 -22.78
N ASN A 43 16.32 20.12 -22.66
CA ASN A 43 15.83 21.40 -23.15
C ASN A 43 16.56 22.59 -22.50
N ILE A 44 16.86 22.50 -21.21
CA ILE A 44 17.65 23.52 -20.48
C ILE A 44 19.03 23.65 -21.10
N LEU A 45 19.74 22.54 -21.28
CA LEU A 45 21.11 22.57 -21.82
C LEU A 45 21.15 23.05 -23.26
N LEU A 46 20.25 22.52 -24.11
CA LEU A 46 20.20 22.89 -25.53
C LEU A 46 19.81 24.37 -25.70
N ALA A 47 18.85 24.86 -24.96
CA ALA A 47 18.46 26.27 -24.98
C ALA A 47 19.63 27.17 -24.56
N ALA A 48 20.33 26.84 -23.49
CA ALA A 48 21.50 27.64 -23.06
C ALA A 48 22.64 27.64 -24.08
N LYS A 49 22.93 26.46 -24.69
CA LYS A 49 23.92 26.34 -25.78
C LYS A 49 23.55 27.26 -26.95
N ASP A 50 22.30 27.22 -27.37
CA ASP A 50 21.82 27.96 -28.53
C ASP A 50 21.81 29.50 -28.28
N PHE A 51 21.47 29.93 -27.04
CA PHE A 51 21.58 31.35 -26.67
C PHE A 51 23.01 31.90 -26.79
N CYS A 52 23.99 31.11 -26.37
CA CYS A 52 25.38 31.49 -26.33
C CYS A 52 26.14 31.13 -27.61
N ASN A 53 25.51 30.45 -28.56
CA ASN A 53 26.17 29.78 -29.68
C ASN A 53 27.36 28.95 -29.18
N ALA A 54 27.17 28.16 -28.10
CA ALA A 54 28.21 27.35 -27.47
C ALA A 54 28.34 25.99 -28.17
N ASP A 55 29.56 25.54 -28.42
CA ASP A 55 29.83 24.25 -29.07
C ASP A 55 29.51 23.07 -28.15
N ALA A 56 29.76 23.20 -26.86
CA ALA A 56 29.49 22.16 -25.89
C ALA A 56 28.83 22.67 -24.59
N GLY A 57 28.19 21.73 -23.90
CA GLY A 57 27.63 22.02 -22.60
C GLY A 57 27.42 20.78 -21.76
N THR A 58 27.38 21.00 -20.44
CA THR A 58 27.17 19.97 -19.44
C THR A 58 26.19 20.49 -18.40
N LEU A 59 25.19 19.66 -18.02
CA LEU A 59 24.32 19.91 -16.93
C LEU A 59 24.67 18.95 -15.77
N TYR A 60 24.86 19.51 -14.59
CA TYR A 60 25.09 18.78 -13.36
C TYR A 60 23.91 18.98 -12.40
N LEU A 61 23.55 17.94 -11.65
CA LEU A 61 22.68 18.07 -10.49
C LEU A 61 23.44 17.73 -9.21
N MET A 62 23.06 18.38 -8.12
CA MET A 62 23.60 18.13 -6.79
C MET A 62 22.99 16.84 -6.24
N SER A 63 23.85 15.95 -5.73
CA SER A 63 23.41 14.76 -4.99
C SER A 63 23.19 15.08 -3.52
N GLU A 64 22.54 14.16 -2.80
CA GLU A 64 22.40 14.22 -1.33
C GLU A 64 23.75 14.18 -0.60
N THR A 65 24.79 13.63 -1.23
CA THR A 65 26.16 13.57 -0.71
C THR A 65 26.99 14.81 -1.04
N GLU A 66 26.36 15.89 -1.49
CA GLU A 66 27.02 17.15 -1.87
C GLU A 66 28.09 16.96 -2.97
N GLU A 67 27.75 16.19 -4.00
CA GLU A 67 28.57 15.99 -5.19
C GLU A 67 27.78 16.40 -6.44
N LEU A 68 28.44 17.00 -7.44
CA LEU A 68 27.85 17.31 -8.71
C LEU A 68 27.90 16.10 -9.64
N CYS A 69 26.77 15.50 -9.89
CA CYS A 69 26.60 14.36 -10.78
C CYS A 69 26.30 14.85 -12.20
N PHE A 70 27.01 14.30 -13.19
CA PHE A 70 26.75 14.59 -14.59
C PHE A 70 25.38 14.02 -14.99
N GLN A 71 24.51 14.84 -15.55
CA GLN A 71 23.19 14.44 -16.04
C GLN A 71 23.12 14.42 -17.57
N ILE A 72 23.67 15.43 -18.20
CA ILE A 72 23.68 15.57 -19.65
C ILE A 72 25.01 16.17 -20.14
N ILE A 73 25.55 15.63 -21.21
CA ILE A 73 26.70 16.17 -21.94
C ILE A 73 26.33 16.23 -23.42
N ARG A 74 26.55 17.39 -24.02
CA ARG A 74 26.41 17.62 -25.46
C ARG A 74 27.67 18.35 -25.97
N ASN A 75 28.24 17.85 -27.06
CA ASN A 75 29.35 18.49 -27.75
C ASN A 75 29.16 18.27 -29.26
N ASP A 76 28.95 19.36 -30.00
CA ASP A 76 28.59 19.30 -31.42
C ASP A 76 29.80 18.96 -32.29
N SER A 77 30.96 19.56 -32.03
CA SER A 77 32.19 19.28 -32.79
C SER A 77 32.70 17.84 -32.68
N LEU A 78 32.40 17.15 -31.54
CA LEU A 78 32.79 15.75 -31.32
C LEU A 78 31.62 14.77 -31.53
N ASP A 79 30.44 15.22 -31.90
CA ASP A 79 29.20 14.42 -31.99
C ASP A 79 28.94 13.59 -30.72
N ILE A 80 29.17 14.21 -29.54
CA ILE A 80 28.94 13.58 -28.24
C ILE A 80 27.57 13.96 -27.71
N ALA A 81 26.73 12.94 -27.46
CA ALA A 81 25.44 13.06 -26.77
C ALA A 81 25.32 11.94 -25.75
N LEU A 82 25.42 12.30 -24.46
CA LEU A 82 25.33 11.38 -23.32
C LEU A 82 24.29 11.87 -22.30
N GLY A 83 23.63 10.95 -21.61
CA GLY A 83 22.60 11.25 -20.64
C GLY A 83 21.30 11.79 -21.25
N GLY A 84 20.35 12.20 -20.41
CA GLY A 84 19.05 12.73 -20.84
C GLY A 84 18.26 11.75 -21.67
N THR A 85 17.61 12.21 -22.73
CA THR A 85 16.76 11.39 -23.61
C THR A 85 17.53 10.35 -24.43
N THR A 86 18.87 10.42 -24.50
CA THR A 86 19.68 9.46 -25.27
C THR A 86 19.75 8.09 -24.60
N GLY A 87 19.51 8.00 -23.29
CA GLY A 87 19.66 6.78 -22.50
C GLY A 87 21.10 6.25 -22.39
N LYS A 88 22.08 6.94 -22.97
CA LYS A 88 23.49 6.53 -22.90
C LYS A 88 24.08 6.92 -21.54
N PRO A 89 24.73 6.00 -20.81
CA PRO A 89 25.31 6.30 -19.49
C PRO A 89 26.47 7.29 -19.61
N ILE A 90 26.72 8.03 -18.53
CA ILE A 90 27.86 8.94 -18.38
C ILE A 90 28.79 8.33 -17.34
N ASP A 91 29.93 7.80 -17.77
CA ASP A 91 30.91 7.11 -16.91
C ASP A 91 31.93 8.06 -16.27
N PHE A 92 31.60 9.35 -16.11
CA PHE A 92 32.48 10.30 -15.43
C PHE A 92 32.19 10.31 -13.93
N PRO A 93 33.23 10.34 -13.07
CA PRO A 93 33.03 10.43 -11.63
C PRO A 93 32.40 11.78 -11.24
N ALA A 94 31.53 11.77 -10.23
CA ALA A 94 30.93 12.98 -9.70
C ALA A 94 32.01 13.96 -9.21
N VAL A 95 31.72 15.26 -9.36
CA VAL A 95 32.61 16.33 -8.92
C VAL A 95 32.32 16.67 -7.46
N LYS A 96 33.28 16.38 -6.58
CA LYS A 96 33.20 16.73 -5.15
C LYS A 96 33.27 18.23 -4.96
N ILE A 97 32.27 18.82 -4.31
CA ILE A 97 32.25 20.25 -3.99
C ILE A 97 33.06 20.57 -2.71
N PHE A 98 33.31 19.55 -1.87
CA PHE A 98 34.21 19.63 -0.74
C PHE A 98 35.33 18.57 -0.87
N ASN A 99 36.51 18.89 -0.37
CA ASN A 99 37.64 17.94 -0.30
C ASN A 99 37.49 17.02 0.94
N GLU A 100 38.39 16.03 1.06
CA GLU A 100 38.43 15.07 2.18
C GLU A 100 38.52 15.71 3.59
N LYS A 101 38.92 16.98 3.66
CA LYS A 101 39.03 17.75 4.89
C LYS A 101 37.82 18.66 5.14
N GLY A 102 36.74 18.50 4.35
CA GLY A 102 35.54 19.33 4.44
C GLY A 102 35.75 20.80 3.98
N LYS A 103 36.82 21.09 3.26
CA LYS A 103 37.04 22.45 2.71
C LYS A 103 36.47 22.55 1.30
N PRO A 104 35.89 23.71 0.91
CA PRO A 104 35.39 23.97 -0.43
C PRO A 104 36.42 23.65 -1.51
N ASN A 105 36.00 22.96 -2.55
CA ASN A 105 36.81 22.69 -3.73
C ASN A 105 36.73 23.85 -4.72
N LEU A 106 37.43 24.93 -4.41
CA LEU A 106 37.46 26.13 -5.25
C LEU A 106 38.42 26.01 -6.47
N ASN A 107 39.10 24.89 -6.62
CA ASN A 107 40.01 24.68 -7.77
C ASN A 107 39.27 24.14 -8.99
N ASN A 108 38.18 23.43 -8.84
CA ASN A 108 37.31 23.00 -9.93
C ASN A 108 36.27 24.07 -10.21
N VAL A 109 36.05 24.45 -11.49
CA VAL A 109 35.17 25.55 -11.87
C VAL A 109 33.70 25.27 -11.48
N SER A 110 33.19 24.06 -11.78
CA SER A 110 31.81 23.70 -11.46
C SER A 110 31.59 23.63 -9.95
N ALA A 111 32.52 23.06 -9.19
CA ALA A 111 32.48 23.04 -7.75
C ALA A 111 32.56 24.44 -7.15
N ALA A 112 33.40 25.31 -7.68
CA ALA A 112 33.53 26.71 -7.25
C ALA A 112 32.23 27.50 -7.51
N ALA A 113 31.60 27.32 -8.66
CA ALA A 113 30.28 27.90 -8.97
C ALA A 113 29.20 27.40 -8.00
N ALA A 114 29.18 26.09 -7.71
CA ALA A 114 28.24 25.48 -6.77
C ALA A 114 28.39 26.04 -5.35
N VAL A 115 29.62 26.08 -4.84
CA VAL A 115 29.90 26.52 -3.46
C VAL A 115 29.69 28.03 -3.28
N THR A 116 30.13 28.84 -4.27
CA THR A 116 30.01 30.31 -4.16
C THR A 116 28.66 30.85 -4.57
N GLY A 117 27.88 30.04 -5.31
CA GLY A 117 26.64 30.47 -5.90
C GLY A 117 26.80 31.60 -6.93
N ASN A 118 27.99 31.79 -7.50
CA ASN A 118 28.27 32.86 -8.47
C ASN A 118 28.58 32.30 -9.85
N THR A 119 28.13 33.01 -10.87
CA THR A 119 28.52 32.75 -12.26
C THR A 119 30.02 32.94 -12.44
N ILE A 120 30.64 32.04 -13.19
CA ILE A 120 32.08 32.05 -13.50
C ILE A 120 32.23 32.05 -15.00
N ASN A 121 32.77 33.14 -15.54
CA ASN A 121 33.13 33.29 -16.96
C ASN A 121 34.64 33.23 -17.10
N ILE A 122 35.16 32.30 -17.91
CA ILE A 122 36.58 32.09 -18.18
C ILE A 122 36.84 32.31 -19.68
N ARG A 123 37.60 33.33 -20.00
CA ARG A 123 37.90 33.69 -21.38
C ARG A 123 38.82 32.69 -22.07
N ASP A 124 39.81 32.16 -21.33
CA ASP A 124 40.76 31.16 -21.83
C ASP A 124 41.23 30.28 -20.65
N ALA A 125 40.85 28.99 -20.69
CA ALA A 125 41.20 27.99 -19.69
C ALA A 125 42.70 27.64 -19.70
N TYR A 126 43.37 27.77 -20.84
CA TYR A 126 44.77 27.47 -20.95
C TYR A 126 45.67 28.60 -20.42
N ALA A 127 45.18 29.84 -20.45
CA ALA A 127 45.83 31.01 -19.87
C ALA A 127 45.47 31.24 -18.38
N SER A 128 44.42 30.59 -17.87
CA SER A 128 43.93 30.78 -16.50
C SER A 128 44.75 29.95 -15.48
N ASN A 129 45.21 30.62 -14.42
CA ASN A 129 45.88 29.99 -13.28
C ASN A 129 44.98 29.92 -12.03
N ARG A 130 43.70 30.32 -12.15
CA ARG A 130 42.78 30.40 -11.05
C ARG A 130 42.14 29.06 -10.69
N TYR A 131 41.95 28.19 -11.71
CA TYR A 131 41.30 26.89 -11.56
C TYR A 131 42.18 25.78 -12.14
N ASP A 132 41.94 24.54 -11.71
CA ASP A 132 42.62 23.36 -12.22
C ASP A 132 41.90 22.81 -13.47
N PHE A 133 42.51 23.00 -14.62
CA PHE A 133 42.07 22.48 -15.91
C PHE A 133 42.85 21.23 -16.36
N SER A 134 43.56 20.55 -15.43
CA SER A 134 44.34 19.37 -15.77
C SER A 134 43.48 18.23 -16.35
N GLY A 135 42.27 18.04 -15.84
CA GLY A 135 41.30 17.08 -16.36
C GLY A 135 40.83 17.45 -17.77
N THR A 136 40.48 18.72 -17.99
CA THR A 136 40.06 19.26 -19.28
C THR A 136 41.17 19.09 -20.33
N LYS A 137 42.41 19.42 -19.98
CA LYS A 137 43.58 19.27 -20.89
C LYS A 137 43.80 17.81 -21.27
N LYS A 138 43.63 16.86 -20.35
CA LYS A 138 43.73 15.42 -20.66
C LYS A 138 42.60 14.96 -21.60
N PHE A 139 41.39 15.46 -21.41
CA PHE A 139 40.28 15.19 -22.31
C PHE A 139 40.58 15.74 -23.72
N ASP A 140 41.04 16.98 -23.79
CA ASP A 140 41.41 17.63 -25.05
C ASP A 140 42.53 16.86 -25.76
N GLU A 141 43.59 16.44 -25.07
CA GLU A 141 44.67 15.61 -25.62
C GLU A 141 44.14 14.27 -26.17
N SER A 142 43.15 13.66 -25.53
CA SER A 142 42.60 12.36 -25.92
C SER A 142 41.62 12.43 -27.09
N THR A 143 40.93 13.55 -27.25
CA THR A 143 39.84 13.74 -28.23
C THR A 143 40.21 14.65 -29.39
N GLY A 144 41.31 15.41 -29.27
CA GLY A 144 41.69 16.46 -30.22
C GLY A 144 40.84 17.72 -30.12
N TYR A 145 39.97 17.81 -29.10
CA TYR A 145 39.18 19.00 -28.80
C TYR A 145 40.04 20.07 -28.15
N HIS A 146 39.61 21.31 -28.16
CA HIS A 146 40.29 22.42 -27.49
C HIS A 146 39.30 23.23 -26.67
N SER A 147 39.17 22.92 -25.37
CA SER A 147 38.29 23.60 -24.44
C SER A 147 38.87 24.95 -24.02
N GLN A 148 38.48 26.00 -24.68
CA GLN A 148 39.07 27.33 -24.51
C GLN A 148 38.25 28.21 -23.56
N SER A 149 37.01 28.51 -23.89
CA SER A 149 36.16 29.41 -23.08
C SER A 149 35.09 28.66 -22.29
N PHE A 150 34.80 29.11 -21.06
CA PHE A 150 33.82 28.51 -20.16
C PHE A 150 32.90 29.56 -19.58
N LEU A 151 31.61 29.25 -19.60
CA LEU A 151 30.59 29.95 -18.81
C LEU A 151 29.89 28.93 -17.88
N THR A 152 30.04 29.10 -16.59
CA THR A 152 29.52 28.16 -15.58
C THR A 152 28.55 28.89 -14.66
N VAL A 153 27.27 28.48 -14.67
CA VAL A 153 26.17 29.18 -14.01
C VAL A 153 25.52 28.23 -13.00
N PRO A 154 25.41 28.60 -11.71
CA PRO A 154 24.74 27.79 -10.72
C PRO A 154 23.21 27.87 -10.89
N LEU A 155 22.53 26.72 -10.77
CA LEU A 155 21.07 26.60 -10.73
C LEU A 155 20.62 26.75 -9.29
N LYS A 156 19.95 27.85 -8.95
CA LYS A 156 19.52 28.15 -7.58
C LYS A 156 18.02 28.00 -7.45
N ASN A 157 17.58 27.29 -6.40
CA ASN A 157 16.18 27.22 -6.02
C ASN A 157 15.70 28.54 -5.38
N HIS A 158 14.44 28.60 -5.00
CA HIS A 158 13.83 29.79 -4.38
C HIS A 158 14.38 30.11 -2.98
N GLU A 159 15.03 29.17 -2.30
CA GLU A 159 15.70 29.35 -1.01
C GLU A 159 17.14 29.87 -1.17
N GLY A 160 17.65 29.87 -2.41
CA GLY A 160 19.01 30.27 -2.74
C GLY A 160 20.02 29.12 -2.73
N ASP A 161 19.57 27.89 -2.50
CA ASP A 161 20.41 26.70 -2.53
C ASP A 161 20.75 26.34 -3.98
N VAL A 162 21.99 25.90 -4.20
CA VAL A 162 22.43 25.43 -5.52
C VAL A 162 22.05 23.98 -5.69
N ILE A 163 21.06 23.72 -6.57
CA ILE A 163 20.57 22.37 -6.90
C ILE A 163 21.30 21.74 -8.09
N GLY A 164 22.11 22.50 -8.81
CA GLY A 164 22.86 22.04 -9.97
C GLY A 164 23.77 23.11 -10.55
N VAL A 165 24.45 22.78 -11.60
CA VAL A 165 25.35 23.70 -12.34
C VAL A 165 25.18 23.45 -13.83
N LEU A 166 25.01 24.53 -14.58
CA LEU A 166 25.03 24.55 -16.02
C LEU A 166 26.41 25.05 -16.47
N GLN A 167 27.12 24.27 -17.26
CA GLN A 167 28.43 24.66 -17.80
C GLN A 167 28.41 24.64 -19.33
N LEU A 168 28.75 25.76 -19.95
CA LEU A 168 28.85 25.93 -21.38
C LEU A 168 30.32 26.10 -21.78
N LEU A 169 30.69 25.56 -22.93
CA LEU A 169 32.08 25.59 -23.44
C LEU A 169 32.10 26.11 -24.86
N ASN A 170 33.15 26.85 -25.17
CA ASN A 170 33.50 27.33 -26.51
C ASN A 170 32.34 28.07 -27.18
N ALA A 171 32.10 29.32 -26.76
CA ALA A 171 31.26 30.20 -27.55
C ALA A 171 31.87 30.38 -28.95
N GLN A 172 31.04 30.33 -29.97
CA GLN A 172 31.48 30.44 -31.36
C GLN A 172 30.94 31.72 -32.00
N ASP A 173 31.74 32.35 -32.81
CA ASP A 173 31.26 33.40 -33.70
C ASP A 173 30.27 32.84 -34.71
N LYS A 174 29.12 33.49 -34.89
CA LYS A 174 28.03 32.98 -35.73
C LYS A 174 28.38 32.94 -37.25
N GLU A 175 29.32 33.77 -37.71
CA GLU A 175 29.66 33.88 -39.10
C GLU A 175 30.89 33.01 -39.46
N THR A 176 31.90 33.03 -38.58
CA THR A 176 33.18 32.34 -38.84
C THR A 176 33.28 30.96 -38.19
N GLY A 177 32.51 30.69 -37.16
CA GLY A 177 32.60 29.46 -36.34
C GLY A 177 33.85 29.44 -35.44
N GLU A 178 34.63 30.52 -35.37
CA GLU A 178 35.80 30.59 -34.51
C GLU A 178 35.41 30.67 -33.03
N VAL A 179 36.15 29.96 -32.18
CA VAL A 179 35.93 29.97 -30.73
C VAL A 179 36.33 31.35 -30.17
N GLN A 180 35.43 31.91 -29.39
CA GLN A 180 35.60 33.19 -28.71
C GLN A 180 35.19 33.13 -27.22
N PRO A 181 35.61 34.10 -26.41
CA PRO A 181 35.08 34.24 -25.02
C PRO A 181 33.58 34.48 -25.00
N PHE A 182 32.89 34.00 -23.95
CA PHE A 182 31.51 34.37 -23.71
C PHE A 182 31.42 35.87 -23.42
N ALA A 183 30.53 36.57 -24.10
CA ALA A 183 30.30 38.01 -23.90
C ALA A 183 29.68 38.26 -22.51
N GLU A 184 30.11 39.31 -21.81
CA GLU A 184 29.61 39.65 -20.49
C GLU A 184 28.12 40.02 -20.53
N GLU A 185 27.62 40.54 -21.63
CA GLU A 185 26.22 40.90 -21.88
C GLU A 185 25.27 39.71 -21.91
N ILE A 186 25.79 38.46 -22.21
CA ILE A 186 24.99 37.25 -22.25
C ILE A 186 24.79 36.62 -20.85
N GLU A 187 25.66 36.94 -19.89
CA GLU A 187 25.60 36.36 -18.54
C GLU A 187 24.23 36.55 -17.87
N PRO A 188 23.64 37.76 -17.86
CA PRO A 188 22.33 37.97 -17.23
C PRO A 188 21.20 37.17 -17.87
N LEU A 189 21.27 36.91 -19.17
CA LEU A 189 20.28 36.14 -19.91
C LEU A 189 20.37 34.64 -19.53
N ILE A 190 21.59 34.11 -19.44
CA ILE A 190 21.80 32.72 -19.02
C ILE A 190 21.51 32.54 -17.52
N GLU A 191 21.82 33.53 -16.70
CA GLU A 191 21.40 33.50 -15.28
C GLU A 191 19.87 33.49 -15.12
N ALA A 192 19.15 34.25 -15.95
CA ALA A 192 17.69 34.24 -15.95
C ALA A 192 17.12 32.88 -16.43
N LEU A 193 17.70 32.32 -17.50
CA LEU A 193 17.35 30.97 -17.96
C LEU A 193 17.65 29.91 -16.90
N ALA A 194 18.82 29.97 -16.26
CA ALA A 194 19.25 29.08 -15.20
C ALA A 194 18.31 29.18 -13.97
N SER A 195 17.84 30.37 -13.63
CA SER A 195 16.87 30.57 -12.55
C SER A 195 15.51 29.92 -12.87
N GLN A 196 14.99 30.10 -14.10
CA GLN A 196 13.74 29.44 -14.51
C GLN A 196 13.89 27.91 -14.57
N ALA A 197 15.02 27.44 -15.11
CA ALA A 197 15.37 26.03 -15.13
C ALA A 197 15.44 25.42 -13.72
N ALA A 198 16.07 26.14 -12.79
CA ALA A 198 16.16 25.72 -11.40
C ALA A 198 14.78 25.60 -10.74
N VAL A 199 13.85 26.54 -10.98
CA VAL A 199 12.48 26.47 -10.46
C VAL A 199 11.75 25.25 -11.03
N SER A 200 11.85 25.00 -12.34
CA SER A 200 11.19 23.87 -12.98
C SER A 200 11.74 22.51 -12.49
N LEU A 201 13.07 22.38 -12.40
CA LEU A 201 13.73 21.19 -11.85
C LEU A 201 13.38 20.97 -10.38
N ASN A 202 13.42 22.02 -9.56
CA ASN A 202 13.07 21.92 -8.14
C ASN A 202 11.61 21.49 -7.94
N ASN A 203 10.69 22.01 -8.75
CA ASN A 203 9.29 21.59 -8.70
C ASN A 203 9.13 20.10 -9.03
N GLN A 204 9.81 19.60 -10.05
CA GLN A 204 9.79 18.18 -10.38
C GLN A 204 10.39 17.31 -9.25
N MET A 205 11.53 17.73 -8.70
CA MET A 205 12.16 17.03 -7.56
C MET A 205 11.24 17.00 -6.34
N LEU A 206 10.54 18.08 -6.03
CA LEU A 206 9.58 18.14 -4.93
C LEU A 206 8.37 17.24 -5.17
N LEU A 207 7.83 17.21 -6.39
CA LEU A 207 6.72 16.31 -6.74
C LEU A 207 7.13 14.84 -6.63
N GLN A 208 8.34 14.50 -7.07
CA GLN A 208 8.87 13.14 -6.95
C GLN A 208 9.08 12.76 -5.48
N ALA A 209 9.71 13.62 -4.68
CA ALA A 209 9.89 13.39 -3.25
C ALA A 209 8.56 13.27 -2.50
N GLN A 210 7.53 14.04 -2.89
CA GLN A 210 6.19 13.91 -2.34
C GLN A 210 5.55 12.55 -2.66
N LYS A 211 5.76 12.05 -3.90
CA LYS A 211 5.28 10.73 -4.32
C LYS A 211 5.96 9.62 -3.52
N GLU A 212 7.29 9.65 -3.41
CA GLU A 212 8.08 8.70 -2.64
C GLU A 212 7.70 8.70 -1.16
N LEU A 213 7.45 9.88 -0.58
CA LEU A 213 6.98 9.99 0.79
C LEU A 213 5.57 9.38 0.97
N LEU A 214 4.67 9.60 0.01
CA LEU A 214 3.34 9.00 0.03
C LEU A 214 3.43 7.47 -0.04
N ASP A 215 4.24 6.93 -0.96
CA ASP A 215 4.47 5.49 -1.09
C ASP A 215 5.02 4.89 0.22
N ALA A 216 6.03 5.54 0.82
CA ALA A 216 6.59 5.10 2.10
C ALA A 216 5.55 5.12 3.25
N PHE A 217 4.66 6.12 3.30
CA PHE A 217 3.58 6.15 4.28
C PHE A 217 2.55 5.04 4.06
N ILE A 218 2.22 4.75 2.80
CA ILE A 218 1.29 3.67 2.45
C ILE A 218 1.87 2.31 2.85
N GLU A 219 3.12 2.05 2.52
CA GLU A 219 3.85 0.84 2.93
C GLU A 219 3.92 0.71 4.46
N LEU A 220 4.16 1.81 5.18
CA LEU A 220 4.16 1.83 6.64
C LEU A 220 2.78 1.45 7.22
N ILE A 221 1.70 2.02 6.67
CA ILE A 221 0.33 1.73 7.12
C ILE A 221 -0.03 0.26 6.83
N ALA A 222 0.26 -0.22 5.63
CA ALA A 222 0.02 -1.60 5.25
C ALA A 222 0.82 -2.59 6.12
N GLY A 223 2.10 -2.29 6.38
CA GLY A 223 2.93 -3.06 7.29
C GLY A 223 2.41 -3.07 8.75
N ALA A 224 1.84 -1.96 9.21
CA ALA A 224 1.21 -1.89 10.53
C ALA A 224 -0.07 -2.73 10.62
N ILE A 225 -0.83 -2.83 9.52
CA ILE A 225 -2.02 -3.68 9.41
C ILE A 225 -1.61 -5.15 9.41
N ASP A 226 -0.60 -5.50 8.61
CA ASP A 226 -0.04 -6.87 8.58
C ASP A 226 0.52 -7.30 9.94
N ALA A 227 1.17 -6.39 10.67
CA ALA A 227 1.70 -6.68 12.00
C ALA A 227 0.62 -6.86 13.08
N LYS A 228 -0.62 -6.42 12.83
CA LYS A 228 -1.73 -6.53 13.78
C LYS A 228 -2.25 -7.95 13.93
N SER A 229 -2.22 -8.76 12.88
CA SER A 229 -2.70 -10.14 12.92
C SER A 229 -1.69 -11.06 12.25
N ALA A 230 -1.42 -12.21 12.86
CA ALA A 230 -0.60 -13.26 12.27
C ALA A 230 -1.17 -13.83 10.96
N TYR A 231 -2.44 -13.55 10.64
CA TYR A 231 -3.10 -14.00 9.41
C TYR A 231 -2.85 -13.11 8.20
N THR A 232 -2.31 -11.90 8.40
CA THR A 232 -2.11 -10.91 7.34
C THR A 232 -0.64 -10.66 7.00
N GLY A 233 0.28 -11.46 7.57
CA GLY A 233 1.72 -11.31 7.35
C GLY A 233 2.09 -11.36 5.87
N GLY A 234 2.43 -10.20 5.28
CA GLY A 234 2.78 -10.07 3.86
C GLY A 234 1.61 -10.08 2.86
N HIS A 235 0.37 -10.20 3.31
CA HIS A 235 -0.82 -10.13 2.44
C HIS A 235 -0.90 -8.78 1.71
N CYS A 236 -0.75 -7.68 2.45
CA CYS A 236 -0.78 -6.33 1.88
C CYS A 236 0.34 -6.05 0.87
N GLN A 237 1.39 -6.88 0.80
CA GLN A 237 2.45 -6.80 -0.21
C GLN A 237 2.14 -7.68 -1.42
N ARG A 238 1.59 -8.88 -1.20
CA ARG A 238 1.36 -9.88 -2.26
C ARG A 238 0.14 -9.59 -3.13
N VAL A 239 -0.93 -9.05 -2.54
CA VAL A 239 -2.16 -8.69 -3.30
C VAL A 239 -1.90 -7.60 -4.35
N PRO A 240 -1.20 -6.48 -4.04
CA PRO A 240 -0.87 -5.48 -5.06
C PRO A 240 -0.05 -6.05 -6.22
N GLU A 241 0.90 -6.93 -5.94
CA GLU A 241 1.71 -7.56 -6.97
C GLU A 241 0.86 -8.41 -7.91
N LEU A 242 0.03 -9.30 -7.36
CA LEU A 242 -0.85 -10.16 -8.15
C LEU A 242 -1.89 -9.34 -8.93
N THR A 243 -2.41 -8.27 -8.33
CA THR A 243 -3.31 -7.31 -8.98
C THR A 243 -2.65 -6.69 -10.21
N ASN A 244 -1.40 -6.23 -10.07
CA ASN A 244 -0.64 -5.65 -11.17
C ASN A 244 -0.33 -6.69 -12.27
N MET A 245 0.03 -7.92 -11.91
CA MET A 245 0.27 -9.00 -12.89
C MET A 245 -0.99 -9.29 -13.73
N LEU A 246 -2.16 -9.39 -13.09
CA LEU A 246 -3.41 -9.67 -13.80
C LEU A 246 -3.88 -8.45 -14.61
N ALA A 247 -3.74 -7.23 -14.10
CA ALA A 247 -4.05 -6.02 -14.84
C ALA A 247 -3.18 -5.88 -16.09
N LYS A 248 -1.88 -6.19 -15.99
CA LYS A 248 -0.96 -6.21 -17.13
C LYS A 248 -1.38 -7.24 -18.16
N ALA A 249 -1.73 -8.45 -17.73
CA ALA A 249 -2.22 -9.48 -18.64
C ALA A 249 -3.52 -9.04 -19.35
N ALA A 250 -4.37 -8.26 -18.69
CA ALA A 250 -5.59 -7.72 -19.30
C ALA A 250 -5.29 -6.62 -20.34
N CYS A 251 -4.35 -5.71 -20.07
CA CYS A 251 -3.92 -4.68 -21.02
C CYS A 251 -3.21 -5.29 -22.25
N GLU A 252 -2.45 -6.37 -22.07
CA GLU A 252 -1.70 -7.05 -23.15
C GLU A 252 -2.53 -8.11 -23.89
N SER A 253 -3.81 -8.31 -23.51
CA SER A 253 -4.65 -9.37 -24.06
C SER A 253 -5.24 -9.00 -25.42
N ASP A 254 -5.15 -9.90 -26.39
CA ASP A 254 -5.84 -9.82 -27.68
C ASP A 254 -7.31 -10.23 -27.61
N ASP A 255 -7.82 -10.63 -26.43
CA ASP A 255 -9.20 -11.05 -26.25
C ASP A 255 -10.16 -9.85 -26.43
N PRO A 256 -11.21 -9.98 -27.28
CA PRO A 256 -12.17 -8.91 -27.51
C PRO A 256 -12.83 -8.35 -26.24
N ARG A 257 -12.89 -9.14 -25.16
CA ARG A 257 -13.44 -8.74 -23.85
C ARG A 257 -12.61 -7.66 -23.15
N PHE A 258 -11.30 -7.61 -23.43
CA PHE A 258 -10.34 -6.68 -22.82
C PHE A 258 -9.74 -5.68 -23.83
N LYS A 259 -10.16 -5.72 -25.10
CA LYS A 259 -9.59 -4.92 -26.20
C LYS A 259 -9.52 -3.41 -25.93
N ASP A 260 -10.50 -2.90 -25.19
CA ASP A 260 -10.60 -1.47 -24.88
C ASP A 260 -10.09 -1.15 -23.46
N PHE A 261 -9.48 -2.14 -22.78
CA PHE A 261 -8.91 -1.97 -21.45
C PHE A 261 -7.42 -1.67 -21.56
N ASP A 262 -7.05 -0.49 -21.16
CA ASP A 262 -5.68 -0.05 -21.00
C ASP A 262 -5.59 0.90 -19.80
N LEU A 263 -4.43 1.00 -19.19
CA LEU A 263 -4.19 1.85 -18.04
C LEU A 263 -3.07 2.84 -18.35
N SER A 264 -3.35 4.12 -18.20
CA SER A 264 -2.34 5.18 -18.20
C SER A 264 -1.39 5.05 -16.99
N GLU A 265 -0.25 5.75 -17.02
CA GLU A 265 0.70 5.78 -15.88
C GLU A 265 0.02 6.20 -14.57
N ASP A 266 -0.88 7.18 -14.62
CA ASP A 266 -1.66 7.62 -13.47
C ASP A 266 -2.60 6.53 -12.95
N GLU A 267 -3.27 5.78 -13.84
CA GLU A 267 -4.18 4.70 -13.44
C GLU A 267 -3.43 3.47 -12.92
N TRP A 268 -2.23 3.17 -13.43
CA TRP A 268 -1.34 2.17 -12.84
C TRP A 268 -0.95 2.53 -11.41
N TYR A 269 -0.63 3.80 -11.18
CA TYR A 269 -0.30 4.27 -9.84
C TYR A 269 -1.53 4.25 -8.91
N GLU A 270 -2.69 4.63 -9.43
CA GLU A 270 -3.97 4.55 -8.70
C GLU A 270 -4.31 3.11 -8.29
N LEU A 271 -4.11 2.13 -9.19
CA LEU A 271 -4.29 0.70 -8.90
C LEU A 271 -3.29 0.20 -7.84
N HIS A 272 -2.03 0.63 -7.95
CA HIS A 272 -0.99 0.31 -6.98
C HIS A 272 -1.37 0.78 -5.56
N ILE A 273 -1.77 2.04 -5.42
CA ILE A 273 -2.20 2.61 -4.13
C ILE A 273 -3.45 1.87 -3.59
N ALA A 274 -4.42 1.59 -4.45
CA ALA A 274 -5.62 0.86 -4.05
C ALA A 274 -5.29 -0.55 -3.55
N GLY A 275 -4.37 -1.24 -4.21
CA GLY A 275 -3.91 -2.57 -3.80
C GLY A 275 -3.27 -2.58 -2.42
N TRP A 276 -2.41 -1.61 -2.12
CA TRP A 276 -1.78 -1.50 -0.81
C TRP A 276 -2.76 -1.13 0.32
N LEU A 277 -3.81 -0.37 0.02
CA LEU A 277 -4.75 0.15 1.01
C LEU A 277 -6.10 -0.59 1.03
N HIS A 278 -6.29 -1.65 0.20
CA HIS A 278 -7.59 -2.32 0.08
C HIS A 278 -8.16 -2.78 1.42
N ASP A 279 -7.30 -3.17 2.33
CA ASP A 279 -7.61 -3.73 3.63
C ASP A 279 -7.35 -2.79 4.82
N CYS A 280 -7.11 -1.49 4.58
CA CYS A 280 -6.73 -0.56 5.65
C CYS A 280 -7.78 -0.47 6.79
N GLY A 281 -9.03 -0.75 6.50
CA GLY A 281 -10.10 -0.82 7.51
C GLY A 281 -9.98 -1.96 8.52
N LYS A 282 -9.17 -3.01 8.26
CA LYS A 282 -8.89 -4.08 9.23
C LYS A 282 -8.31 -3.56 10.56
N VAL A 283 -7.72 -2.36 10.54
CA VAL A 283 -7.25 -1.69 11.77
C VAL A 283 -8.36 -1.53 12.81
N THR A 284 -9.62 -1.42 12.38
CA THR A 284 -10.78 -1.23 13.26
C THR A 284 -11.39 -2.54 13.78
N THR A 285 -10.97 -3.69 13.24
CA THR A 285 -11.47 -4.99 13.67
C THR A 285 -10.66 -5.51 14.85
N PRO A 286 -11.28 -5.89 15.98
CA PRO A 286 -10.55 -6.42 17.12
C PRO A 286 -9.83 -7.74 16.78
N GLU A 287 -8.61 -7.92 17.27
CA GLU A 287 -7.78 -9.11 17.03
C GLU A 287 -8.50 -10.41 17.42
N TYR A 288 -9.14 -10.43 18.60
CA TYR A 288 -9.87 -11.61 19.09
C TYR A 288 -11.08 -12.00 18.21
N VAL A 289 -11.51 -11.14 17.28
CA VAL A 289 -12.55 -11.46 16.29
C VAL A 289 -11.92 -12.02 15.02
N VAL A 290 -10.82 -11.40 14.55
CA VAL A 290 -10.10 -11.84 13.35
C VAL A 290 -9.48 -13.22 13.57
N ASP A 291 -8.83 -13.41 14.73
CA ASP A 291 -8.04 -14.58 15.07
C ASP A 291 -8.85 -15.64 15.85
N LYS A 292 -10.18 -15.52 15.92
CA LYS A 292 -11.06 -16.40 16.72
C LYS A 292 -10.95 -17.85 16.27
N ALA A 293 -10.19 -18.66 17.04
CA ALA A 293 -9.90 -20.06 16.73
C ALA A 293 -10.99 -21.03 17.23
N THR A 294 -11.69 -20.69 18.33
CA THR A 294 -12.76 -21.51 18.93
C THR A 294 -14.04 -20.72 19.12
N LYS A 295 -15.17 -21.41 19.27
CA LYS A 295 -16.49 -20.76 19.35
C LYS A 295 -16.69 -19.91 20.60
N LEU A 296 -16.14 -20.32 21.75
CA LEU A 296 -16.23 -19.59 23.00
C LEU A 296 -15.11 -18.58 23.22
N GLU A 297 -14.16 -18.50 22.28
CA GLU A 297 -13.03 -17.58 22.38
C GLU A 297 -13.47 -16.12 22.25
N THR A 298 -12.84 -15.31 23.11
CA THR A 298 -12.87 -13.85 23.08
C THR A 298 -11.41 -13.38 23.29
N ILE A 299 -11.09 -12.61 24.34
CA ILE A 299 -9.71 -12.33 24.74
C ILE A 299 -9.02 -13.61 25.27
N TYR A 300 -9.80 -14.53 25.84
CA TYR A 300 -9.40 -15.89 26.19
C TYR A 300 -10.55 -16.88 25.90
N ASP A 301 -10.24 -18.19 25.83
CA ASP A 301 -11.26 -19.20 25.58
C ASP A 301 -12.07 -19.51 26.85
N ARG A 302 -13.35 -19.14 26.84
CA ARG A 302 -14.29 -19.34 27.96
C ARG A 302 -14.63 -20.81 28.26
N ILE A 303 -14.16 -21.76 27.45
CA ILE A 303 -14.23 -23.18 27.74
C ILE A 303 -13.57 -23.50 29.11
N HIS A 304 -12.63 -22.68 29.56
CA HIS A 304 -12.00 -22.86 30.86
C HIS A 304 -12.96 -22.59 32.02
N GLU A 305 -13.86 -21.61 31.88
CA GLU A 305 -14.92 -21.37 32.86
C GLU A 305 -15.92 -22.53 32.87
N VAL A 306 -16.30 -22.99 31.69
CA VAL A 306 -17.19 -24.16 31.53
C VAL A 306 -16.58 -25.38 32.22
N ARG A 307 -15.30 -25.66 31.99
CA ARG A 307 -14.57 -26.75 32.68
C ARG A 307 -14.65 -26.65 34.17
N MET A 308 -14.47 -25.45 34.72
CA MET A 308 -14.56 -25.26 36.19
C MET A 308 -15.96 -25.55 36.72
N ARG A 309 -17.04 -25.21 35.99
CA ARG A 309 -18.41 -25.56 36.37
C ARG A 309 -18.62 -27.07 36.38
N PHE A 310 -18.10 -27.84 35.41
CA PHE A 310 -18.12 -29.29 35.45
C PHE A 310 -17.33 -29.86 36.63
N GLU A 311 -16.19 -29.30 36.99
CA GLU A 311 -15.43 -29.69 38.17
C GLU A 311 -16.22 -29.42 39.47
N VAL A 312 -17.01 -28.34 39.55
CA VAL A 312 -17.91 -28.07 40.67
C VAL A 312 -18.99 -29.15 40.75
N LEU A 313 -19.64 -29.50 39.64
CA LEU A 313 -20.67 -30.57 39.62
C LEU A 313 -20.10 -31.92 40.04
N LYS A 314 -18.86 -32.26 39.70
CA LYS A 314 -18.20 -33.50 40.17
C LYS A 314 -17.99 -33.45 41.70
N ARG A 315 -17.63 -32.29 42.26
CA ARG A 315 -17.53 -32.12 43.72
C ARG A 315 -18.90 -32.19 44.42
N ASP A 316 -19.91 -31.62 43.80
CA ASP A 316 -21.28 -31.71 44.31
C ASP A 316 -21.78 -33.17 44.34
N ALA A 317 -21.49 -33.96 43.29
CA ALA A 317 -21.79 -35.40 43.26
C ALA A 317 -21.04 -36.18 44.36
N GLU A 318 -19.78 -35.84 44.64
CA GLU A 318 -19.01 -36.43 45.72
C GLU A 318 -19.61 -36.08 47.08
N ILE A 319 -20.02 -34.84 47.30
CA ILE A 319 -20.66 -34.35 48.53
C ILE A 319 -22.00 -35.06 48.71
N GLU A 320 -22.80 -35.26 47.68
CA GLU A 320 -24.08 -35.99 47.75
C GLU A 320 -23.85 -37.45 48.13
N MET A 321 -22.90 -38.11 47.55
CA MET A 321 -22.50 -39.48 47.92
C MET A 321 -22.12 -39.55 49.41
N LEU A 322 -21.24 -38.65 49.86
CA LEU A 322 -20.75 -38.63 51.25
C LEU A 322 -21.89 -38.34 52.26
N LYS A 323 -22.81 -37.41 51.93
CA LYS A 323 -24.01 -37.15 52.75
C LYS A 323 -24.89 -38.38 52.80
N GLY A 324 -25.14 -39.06 51.68
CA GLY A 324 -25.93 -40.29 51.65
C GLY A 324 -25.32 -41.41 52.52
N ILE A 325 -23.98 -41.52 52.55
CA ILE A 325 -23.28 -42.48 53.44
C ILE A 325 -23.45 -42.07 54.93
N ILE A 326 -23.38 -40.78 55.24
CA ILE A 326 -23.60 -40.29 56.63
C ILE A 326 -25.01 -40.56 57.07
N ASP A 327 -26.02 -40.55 56.20
CA ASP A 327 -27.42 -40.82 56.43
C ASP A 327 -27.72 -42.34 56.34
N ASP A 328 -26.75 -43.21 56.65
CA ASP A 328 -26.82 -44.67 56.68
C ASP A 328 -27.21 -45.36 55.36
N GLY A 329 -26.94 -44.71 54.22
CA GLY A 329 -27.10 -45.32 52.86
C GLY A 329 -26.08 -46.37 52.54
N ASP A 330 -26.37 -47.24 51.55
CA ASP A 330 -25.45 -48.30 51.10
C ASP A 330 -24.24 -47.70 50.35
N VAL A 331 -23.07 -47.86 50.94
CA VAL A 331 -21.78 -47.32 50.42
C VAL A 331 -21.49 -47.82 49.02
N THR A 332 -21.81 -49.08 48.70
CA THR A 332 -21.52 -49.68 47.40
C THR A 332 -22.44 -49.13 46.32
N GLU A 333 -23.72 -48.95 46.64
CA GLU A 333 -24.69 -48.40 45.71
C GLU A 333 -24.45 -46.91 45.46
N LEU A 334 -24.21 -46.13 46.51
CA LEU A 334 -23.87 -44.68 46.42
C LEU A 334 -22.56 -44.48 45.66
N GLY A 335 -21.56 -45.35 45.88
CA GLY A 335 -20.30 -45.31 45.12
C GLY A 335 -20.49 -45.52 43.61
N LYS A 336 -21.35 -46.50 43.24
CA LYS A 336 -21.68 -46.74 41.81
C LYS A 336 -22.43 -45.54 41.19
N ILE A 337 -23.37 -44.94 41.89
CA ILE A 337 -24.10 -43.76 41.40
C ILE A 337 -23.15 -42.59 41.19
N TYR A 338 -22.23 -42.39 42.11
CA TYR A 338 -21.19 -41.37 41.97
C TYR A 338 -20.26 -41.63 40.76
N GLU A 339 -19.73 -42.86 40.59
CA GLU A 339 -18.87 -43.19 39.46
C GLU A 339 -19.60 -43.00 38.13
N GLN A 340 -20.88 -43.39 38.03
CA GLN A 340 -21.69 -43.18 36.82
C GLN A 340 -21.89 -41.71 36.52
N ARG A 341 -22.16 -40.88 37.56
CA ARG A 341 -22.37 -39.44 37.42
C ARG A 341 -21.08 -38.75 36.96
N VAL A 342 -19.93 -39.11 37.54
CA VAL A 342 -18.61 -38.56 37.12
C VAL A 342 -18.32 -38.91 35.68
N GLN A 343 -18.54 -40.16 35.29
CA GLN A 343 -18.31 -40.58 33.88
C GLN A 343 -19.21 -39.81 32.90
N GLN A 344 -20.50 -39.62 33.25
CA GLN A 344 -21.42 -38.80 32.44
C GLN A 344 -20.91 -37.37 32.28
N LEU A 345 -20.48 -36.71 33.38
CA LEU A 345 -19.95 -35.36 33.34
C LEU A 345 -18.66 -35.25 32.50
N ASP A 346 -17.79 -36.28 32.57
CA ASP A 346 -16.60 -36.33 31.75
C ASP A 346 -16.92 -36.45 30.23
N ASP A 347 -17.86 -37.33 29.89
CA ASP A 347 -18.33 -37.52 28.52
C ASP A 347 -19.05 -36.27 27.98
N ASP A 348 -19.82 -35.58 28.81
CA ASP A 348 -20.51 -34.35 28.43
C ASP A 348 -19.56 -33.18 28.27
N PHE A 349 -18.54 -33.04 29.14
CA PHE A 349 -17.51 -32.01 28.96
C PHE A 349 -16.66 -32.27 27.70
N ALA A 350 -16.26 -33.53 27.43
CA ALA A 350 -15.54 -33.89 26.22
C ALA A 350 -16.32 -33.50 24.97
N PHE A 351 -17.63 -33.75 24.95
CA PHE A 351 -18.54 -33.37 23.88
C PHE A 351 -18.65 -31.83 23.71
N ILE A 352 -18.79 -31.07 24.80
CA ILE A 352 -18.80 -29.58 24.76
C ILE A 352 -17.45 -29.06 24.23
N GLY A 353 -16.33 -29.67 24.64
CA GLY A 353 -14.99 -29.33 24.11
C GLY A 353 -14.89 -29.56 22.60
N GLU A 354 -15.44 -30.69 22.11
CA GLU A 354 -15.52 -30.96 20.66
C GLU A 354 -16.36 -29.89 19.94
N CYS A 355 -17.52 -29.50 20.49
CA CYS A 355 -18.37 -28.45 19.94
C CYS A 355 -17.64 -27.10 19.87
N ASN A 356 -16.79 -26.78 20.86
CA ASN A 356 -16.06 -25.50 20.93
C ASN A 356 -15.00 -25.34 19.84
N VAL A 357 -14.31 -26.42 19.44
CA VAL A 357 -13.27 -26.37 18.41
C VAL A 357 -13.83 -25.89 17.06
N GLY A 358 -15.12 -26.17 16.80
CA GLY A 358 -15.72 -25.82 15.53
C GLY A 358 -15.32 -26.80 14.42
N GLY A 359 -16.03 -26.77 13.31
CA GLY A 359 -15.78 -27.65 12.17
C GLY A 359 -16.51 -27.17 10.93
N GLU A 360 -16.39 -27.92 9.84
CA GLU A 360 -17.07 -27.58 8.58
C GLU A 360 -18.60 -27.66 8.69
N PHE A 361 -19.10 -28.55 9.53
CA PHE A 361 -20.53 -28.70 9.77
C PHE A 361 -20.82 -29.32 11.14
N MET A 362 -21.81 -28.78 11.85
CA MET A 362 -22.37 -29.31 13.10
C MET A 362 -23.81 -29.78 12.84
N ALA A 363 -24.05 -31.08 12.99
CA ALA A 363 -25.36 -31.68 12.76
C ALA A 363 -26.38 -31.26 13.84
N ASP A 364 -27.68 -31.23 13.50
CA ASP A 364 -28.75 -30.79 14.39
C ASP A 364 -28.81 -31.63 15.67
N GLU A 365 -28.55 -32.95 15.60
CA GLU A 365 -28.53 -33.86 16.75
C GLU A 365 -27.41 -33.49 17.75
N LYS A 366 -26.27 -32.93 17.27
CA LYS A 366 -25.23 -32.43 18.16
C LYS A 366 -25.67 -31.14 18.86
N VAL A 367 -26.41 -30.28 18.15
CA VAL A 367 -26.98 -29.06 18.74
C VAL A 367 -27.99 -29.40 19.81
N GLU A 368 -28.89 -30.37 19.57
CA GLU A 368 -29.88 -30.84 20.57
C GLU A 368 -29.17 -31.41 21.80
N ARG A 369 -28.20 -32.30 21.66
CA ARG A 369 -27.42 -32.84 22.78
C ARG A 369 -26.73 -31.74 23.58
N MET A 370 -26.11 -30.75 22.92
CA MET A 370 -25.47 -29.60 23.57
C MET A 370 -26.50 -28.80 24.40
N GLN A 371 -27.70 -28.56 23.83
CA GLN A 371 -28.79 -27.87 24.52
C GLN A 371 -29.33 -28.65 25.72
N ASP A 372 -29.32 -30.00 25.68
CA ASP A 372 -29.72 -30.81 26.82
C ASP A 372 -28.68 -30.75 27.95
N ILE A 373 -27.38 -30.82 27.62
CA ILE A 373 -26.29 -30.65 28.59
C ILE A 373 -26.35 -29.25 29.20
N ALA A 374 -26.69 -28.21 28.42
CA ALA A 374 -26.80 -26.83 28.89
C ALA A 374 -27.84 -26.64 30.00
N LYS A 375 -28.89 -27.51 30.07
CA LYS A 375 -29.97 -27.46 31.08
C LYS A 375 -29.51 -27.93 32.46
N GLU A 376 -28.41 -28.67 32.57
CA GLU A 376 -27.80 -28.99 33.87
C GLU A 376 -27.60 -27.73 34.70
N THR A 377 -27.67 -27.86 36.03
CA THR A 377 -27.58 -26.70 36.91
C THR A 377 -26.47 -26.87 37.95
N TRP A 378 -25.89 -25.77 38.32
CA TRP A 378 -24.89 -25.69 39.38
C TRP A 378 -25.23 -24.54 40.34
N THR A 379 -24.66 -24.54 41.54
CA THR A 379 -24.96 -23.53 42.56
C THR A 379 -23.77 -22.58 42.71
N ARG A 380 -24.03 -21.29 42.44
CA ARG A 380 -23.07 -20.21 42.67
C ARG A 380 -23.30 -19.56 44.04
N THR A 381 -22.22 -19.39 44.80
CA THR A 381 -22.23 -18.79 46.13
C THR A 381 -21.52 -17.45 46.22
N LEU A 382 -20.80 -17.05 45.17
CA LEU A 382 -20.11 -15.78 45.09
C LEU A 382 -20.83 -14.81 44.13
N SER A 383 -20.82 -13.51 44.44
CA SER A 383 -21.34 -12.50 43.54
C SER A 383 -20.51 -12.42 42.26
N ASP A 384 -21.17 -12.42 41.11
CA ASP A 384 -20.59 -12.22 39.78
C ASP A 384 -20.44 -10.74 39.40
N ARG A 385 -20.70 -9.83 40.38
CA ARG A 385 -20.54 -8.38 40.18
C ARG A 385 -19.32 -7.80 40.90
N ILE A 386 -18.49 -8.66 41.51
CA ILE A 386 -17.27 -8.24 42.19
C ILE A 386 -16.05 -8.46 41.30
N GLY A 387 -15.23 -7.44 41.12
CA GLY A 387 -13.96 -7.53 40.38
C GLY A 387 -14.09 -7.50 38.86
N ILE A 388 -15.23 -7.08 38.34
CA ILE A 388 -15.53 -6.95 36.91
C ILE A 388 -15.28 -5.52 36.41
N SER A 389 -15.16 -5.37 35.06
CA SER A 389 -15.02 -4.07 34.44
C SER A 389 -16.28 -3.21 34.54
N TYR A 390 -16.13 -1.89 34.38
CA TYR A 390 -17.27 -0.96 34.38
C TYR A 390 -18.30 -1.31 33.31
N GLU A 391 -17.86 -1.66 32.12
CA GLU A 391 -18.75 -2.02 31.01
C GLU A 391 -19.53 -3.31 31.27
N GLU A 392 -18.90 -4.29 31.92
CA GLU A 392 -19.57 -5.53 32.32
C GLU A 392 -20.55 -5.27 33.46
N ALA A 393 -20.19 -4.46 34.46
CA ALA A 393 -21.08 -4.05 35.54
C ALA A 393 -22.34 -3.38 34.98
N LYS A 394 -22.20 -2.43 34.06
CA LYS A 394 -23.31 -1.75 33.38
C LYS A 394 -24.22 -2.72 32.62
N ARG A 395 -23.65 -3.79 32.00
CA ARG A 395 -24.49 -4.83 31.38
C ARG A 395 -25.26 -5.64 32.41
N LYS A 396 -24.63 -6.00 33.54
CA LYS A 396 -25.26 -6.75 34.64
C LYS A 396 -26.32 -5.95 35.41
N GLU A 397 -26.24 -4.62 35.44
CA GLU A 397 -27.23 -3.73 36.04
C GLU A 397 -28.58 -3.70 35.29
N ARG A 398 -28.67 -4.32 34.11
CA ARG A 398 -29.94 -4.46 33.38
C ARG A 398 -30.96 -5.37 34.09
N GLU A 399 -30.50 -6.20 35.01
CA GLU A 399 -31.33 -7.02 35.87
C GLU A 399 -30.87 -6.91 37.33
N ASP A 400 -31.79 -7.19 38.24
CA ASP A 400 -31.52 -7.21 39.68
C ASP A 400 -30.49 -8.30 40.02
N GLU A 401 -29.63 -8.02 41.01
CA GLU A 401 -28.67 -9.01 41.49
C GLU A 401 -29.41 -10.16 42.21
N PRO A 402 -29.23 -11.42 41.80
CA PRO A 402 -29.89 -12.55 42.45
C PRO A 402 -29.33 -12.77 43.84
N SER A 403 -30.23 -13.22 44.76
CA SER A 403 -29.82 -13.61 46.11
C SER A 403 -28.94 -14.85 46.09
N LEU A 404 -27.85 -14.82 46.83
CA LEU A 404 -26.94 -15.96 46.98
C LEU A 404 -27.36 -16.88 48.12
N PRO A 405 -27.21 -18.21 47.99
CA PRO A 405 -26.77 -18.94 46.80
C PRO A 405 -27.80 -18.91 45.66
N VAL A 406 -27.33 -18.90 44.39
CA VAL A 406 -28.18 -18.91 43.20
C VAL A 406 -27.93 -20.16 42.39
N VAL A 407 -28.99 -20.78 41.87
CA VAL A 407 -28.92 -21.91 40.93
C VAL A 407 -28.87 -21.37 39.50
N GLU A 408 -27.83 -21.71 38.78
CA GLU A 408 -27.60 -21.28 37.40
C GLU A 408 -27.52 -22.51 36.49
N LYS A 409 -27.85 -22.32 35.20
CA LYS A 409 -27.58 -23.35 34.18
C LYS A 409 -26.08 -23.51 33.94
N LEU A 410 -25.69 -24.71 33.55
CA LEU A 410 -24.32 -25.06 33.26
C LEU A 410 -23.78 -24.25 32.08
N LEU A 411 -24.58 -24.10 31.00
CA LEU A 411 -24.36 -23.19 29.88
C LEU A 411 -25.61 -22.33 29.71
N ASP A 412 -25.45 -21.04 29.46
CA ASP A 412 -26.59 -20.14 29.32
C ASP A 412 -26.30 -18.98 28.32
N ASP A 413 -27.39 -18.46 27.76
CA ASP A 413 -27.40 -17.23 26.97
C ASP A 413 -28.00 -16.12 27.83
N ARG A 414 -27.18 -15.55 28.71
CA ARG A 414 -27.61 -14.55 29.69
C ARG A 414 -27.74 -13.18 29.01
N TYR A 415 -28.60 -12.32 29.59
CA TYR A 415 -28.82 -10.96 29.11
C TYR A 415 -27.53 -10.09 29.12
N ASP A 416 -26.62 -10.33 30.07
CA ASP A 416 -25.35 -9.64 30.19
C ASP A 416 -24.29 -10.12 29.15
N HIS A 417 -24.57 -11.25 28.50
CA HIS A 417 -23.80 -11.70 27.33
C HIS A 417 -24.08 -10.84 26.08
N ILE A 418 -25.14 -10.05 26.05
CA ILE A 418 -25.50 -9.20 24.92
C ILE A 418 -24.81 -7.85 25.03
N VAL A 419 -23.99 -7.52 24.05
CA VAL A 419 -23.40 -6.19 23.85
C VAL A 419 -24.26 -5.42 22.86
N ILE A 420 -24.95 -4.38 23.35
CA ILE A 420 -25.86 -3.56 22.53
C ILE A 420 -25.06 -2.64 21.63
N ARG A 421 -25.56 -2.37 20.42
CA ARG A 421 -25.02 -1.34 19.52
C ARG A 421 -25.36 0.05 20.05
N GLU A 422 -24.38 0.93 20.09
CA GLU A 422 -24.58 2.34 20.38
C GLU A 422 -24.72 3.15 19.07
N GLY A 423 -25.13 4.42 19.15
CA GLY A 423 -25.43 5.24 17.99
C GLY A 423 -24.32 5.30 16.92
N HIS A 424 -23.05 5.27 17.34
CA HIS A 424 -21.89 5.24 16.43
C HIS A 424 -21.65 3.86 15.77
N ASP A 425 -22.24 2.80 16.29
CA ASP A 425 -22.18 1.45 15.71
C ASP A 425 -23.30 1.20 14.68
N LEU A 426 -24.18 2.18 14.47
CA LEU A 426 -25.31 2.08 13.56
C LEU A 426 -24.99 2.74 12.23
N MET A 427 -25.19 2.01 11.12
CA MET A 427 -25.14 2.57 9.79
C MET A 427 -26.56 3.00 9.38
N PRO A 428 -26.81 4.30 9.15
CA PRO A 428 -28.12 4.76 8.69
C PRO A 428 -28.47 4.14 7.32
N PRO A 429 -29.74 3.79 7.08
CA PRO A 429 -30.17 3.22 5.80
C PRO A 429 -29.95 4.19 4.61
N ASP A 430 -29.96 5.50 4.88
CA ASP A 430 -29.73 6.57 3.91
C ASP A 430 -28.29 7.11 3.93
N ASN A 431 -27.33 6.26 4.31
CA ASN A 431 -25.93 6.65 4.35
C ASN A 431 -25.42 7.10 2.98
N LYS A 432 -24.59 8.13 2.96
CA LYS A 432 -24.06 8.75 1.72
C LYS A 432 -23.20 7.82 0.86
N TRP A 433 -22.73 6.70 1.43
CA TRP A 433 -21.85 5.74 0.74
C TRP A 433 -22.61 4.63 0.00
N GLY A 434 -23.92 4.50 0.24
CA GLY A 434 -24.74 3.45 -0.36
C GLY A 434 -24.51 2.05 0.24
N PHE A 435 -24.01 1.96 1.46
CA PHE A 435 -23.81 0.67 2.12
C PHE A 435 -25.16 0.01 2.43
N SER A 436 -25.28 -1.27 2.09
CA SER A 436 -26.50 -2.08 2.20
C SER A 436 -26.35 -3.32 3.05
N MET A 437 -25.22 -3.49 3.75
CA MET A 437 -24.98 -4.64 4.61
C MET A 437 -26.04 -4.74 5.71
N LYS A 438 -26.57 -5.98 5.90
CA LYS A 438 -27.50 -6.25 7.00
C LYS A 438 -26.76 -6.16 8.33
N VAL A 439 -27.11 -5.17 9.12
CA VAL A 439 -26.55 -4.96 10.45
C VAL A 439 -27.24 -5.91 11.45
N PRO A 440 -26.50 -6.79 12.19
CA PRO A 440 -27.08 -7.61 13.25
C PRO A 440 -27.65 -6.74 14.37
N GLU A 441 -28.66 -7.26 15.08
CA GLU A 441 -29.33 -6.55 16.17
C GLU A 441 -28.34 -6.14 17.29
N HIS A 442 -27.42 -7.03 17.61
CA HIS A 442 -26.44 -6.82 18.67
C HIS A 442 -25.05 -6.49 18.12
N LYS A 443 -24.24 -5.77 18.89
CA LYS A 443 -22.83 -5.54 18.56
C LYS A 443 -22.04 -6.82 18.69
N PHE A 444 -22.22 -7.55 19.82
CA PHE A 444 -21.73 -8.90 20.05
C PHE A 444 -22.75 -9.69 20.85
N ASN A 445 -22.85 -10.98 20.57
CA ASN A 445 -23.57 -11.94 21.37
C ASN A 445 -22.59 -12.98 21.94
N LEU A 446 -22.31 -12.89 23.24
CA LEU A 446 -21.40 -13.76 23.97
C LEU A 446 -22.11 -14.97 24.59
N GLY A 447 -23.39 -15.23 24.26
CA GLY A 447 -24.15 -16.38 24.74
C GLY A 447 -23.40 -17.69 24.49
N GLU A 448 -23.37 -18.57 25.49
CA GLU A 448 -22.57 -19.80 25.41
C GLU A 448 -23.25 -20.83 24.51
N VAL A 449 -24.57 -21.00 24.67
CA VAL A 449 -25.37 -21.91 23.82
C VAL A 449 -25.42 -21.39 22.39
N TYR A 450 -25.58 -20.07 22.21
CA TYR A 450 -25.59 -19.41 20.92
C TYR A 450 -24.28 -19.63 20.17
N ASN A 451 -23.12 -19.37 20.80
CA ASN A 451 -21.81 -19.55 20.17
C ASN A 451 -21.51 -21.02 19.88
N LEU A 452 -21.74 -21.94 20.84
CA LEU A 452 -21.50 -23.37 20.63
C LEU A 452 -22.40 -23.94 19.53
N GLY A 453 -23.61 -23.40 19.35
CA GLY A 453 -24.59 -23.82 18.34
C GLY A 453 -24.26 -23.37 16.90
N ILE A 454 -23.17 -22.64 16.64
CA ILE A 454 -22.78 -22.23 15.28
C ILE A 454 -22.59 -23.46 14.41
N SER A 455 -23.29 -23.51 13.27
CA SER A 455 -23.27 -24.67 12.37
C SER A 455 -21.98 -24.80 11.55
N ARG A 456 -21.30 -23.68 11.21
CA ARG A 456 -20.07 -23.67 10.41
C ARG A 456 -19.05 -22.68 10.98
N GLY A 457 -17.83 -23.18 11.19
CA GLY A 457 -16.72 -22.39 11.72
C GLY A 457 -16.90 -21.97 13.15
N THR A 458 -16.32 -20.83 13.53
CA THR A 458 -16.24 -20.31 14.91
C THR A 458 -16.96 -18.97 15.10
N LEU A 459 -17.30 -18.27 14.01
CA LEU A 459 -17.79 -16.89 14.03
C LEU A 459 -19.31 -16.81 14.12
N THR A 460 -19.82 -15.98 15.03
CA THR A 460 -21.23 -15.59 15.10
C THR A 460 -21.62 -14.68 13.92
N GLU A 461 -22.91 -14.35 13.79
CA GLU A 461 -23.40 -13.36 12.82
C GLU A 461 -22.79 -11.98 13.10
N GLU A 462 -22.65 -11.60 14.37
CA GLU A 462 -22.05 -10.37 14.84
C GLU A 462 -20.53 -10.31 14.54
N ASP A 463 -19.82 -11.41 14.78
CA ASP A 463 -18.39 -11.52 14.49
C ASP A 463 -18.14 -11.38 12.97
N ARG A 464 -18.92 -12.07 12.14
CA ARG A 464 -18.83 -11.97 10.67
C ARG A 464 -19.13 -10.56 10.19
N TYR A 465 -20.17 -9.93 10.73
CA TYR A 465 -20.48 -8.55 10.43
C TYR A 465 -19.30 -7.64 10.79
N LYS A 466 -18.68 -7.82 11.97
CA LYS A 466 -17.55 -7.00 12.40
C LYS A 466 -16.30 -7.21 11.52
N ILE A 467 -16.08 -8.44 11.04
CA ILE A 467 -15.02 -8.68 10.05
C ILE A 467 -15.36 -7.99 8.75
N ASN A 468 -16.56 -8.18 8.20
CA ASN A 468 -16.98 -7.58 6.93
C ASN A 468 -17.05 -6.05 6.99
N ASP A 469 -17.26 -5.46 8.18
CA ASP A 469 -17.25 -4.01 8.40
C ASP A 469 -15.90 -3.36 8.06
N HIS A 470 -14.79 -4.14 7.97
CA HIS A 470 -13.50 -3.57 7.58
C HIS A 470 -13.57 -2.88 6.22
N ILE A 471 -14.35 -3.41 5.25
CA ILE A 471 -14.45 -2.77 3.93
C ILE A 471 -15.23 -1.46 3.98
N VAL A 472 -16.24 -1.39 4.85
CA VAL A 472 -16.96 -0.13 5.14
C VAL A 472 -15.97 0.90 5.68
N GLN A 473 -15.14 0.51 6.64
CA GLN A 473 -14.14 1.39 7.23
C GLN A 473 -13.04 1.77 6.21
N THR A 474 -12.60 0.82 5.36
CA THR A 474 -11.68 1.10 4.26
C THR A 474 -12.22 2.21 3.37
N ILE A 475 -13.46 2.10 2.90
CA ILE A 475 -14.07 3.12 2.03
C ILE A 475 -14.17 4.47 2.75
N ILE A 476 -14.64 4.49 3.99
CA ILE A 476 -14.78 5.72 4.78
C ILE A 476 -13.41 6.39 4.98
N MET A 477 -12.39 5.63 5.32
CA MET A 477 -11.03 6.14 5.54
C MET A 477 -10.43 6.68 4.25
N LEU A 478 -10.56 5.95 3.14
CA LEU A 478 -10.02 6.37 1.85
C LEU A 478 -10.76 7.57 1.27
N GLU A 479 -12.09 7.66 1.40
CA GLU A 479 -12.84 8.83 0.97
C GLU A 479 -12.57 10.10 1.81
N ALA A 480 -12.07 9.94 3.04
CA ALA A 480 -11.66 11.06 3.87
C ALA A 480 -10.29 11.64 3.47
N LEU A 481 -9.48 10.92 2.69
CA LEU A 481 -8.19 11.40 2.21
C LEU A 481 -8.38 12.41 1.07
N PRO A 482 -7.62 13.53 1.08
CA PRO A 482 -7.69 14.56 0.03
C PRO A 482 -6.93 14.12 -1.24
N PHE A 483 -7.31 12.98 -1.81
CA PHE A 483 -6.66 12.47 -3.02
C PHE A 483 -6.66 13.48 -4.16
N PRO A 484 -5.54 13.66 -4.87
CA PRO A 484 -5.47 14.42 -6.11
C PRO A 484 -6.37 13.81 -7.19
N LYS A 485 -6.57 14.52 -8.29
CA LYS A 485 -7.52 14.08 -9.34
C LYS A 485 -7.20 12.72 -9.93
N TYR A 486 -5.93 12.37 -10.04
CA TYR A 486 -5.43 11.12 -10.62
C TYR A 486 -5.45 9.92 -9.64
N LEU A 487 -5.86 10.12 -8.36
CA LEU A 487 -6.04 9.04 -7.36
C LEU A 487 -7.49 8.95 -6.83
N LYS A 488 -8.45 9.55 -7.51
CA LYS A 488 -9.84 9.62 -7.04
C LYS A 488 -10.58 8.30 -7.06
N ARG A 489 -10.12 7.34 -7.84
CA ARG A 489 -10.74 6.01 -7.97
C ARG A 489 -10.18 4.99 -6.96
N VAL A 490 -9.15 5.35 -6.18
CA VAL A 490 -8.60 4.48 -5.13
C VAL A 490 -9.70 3.90 -4.22
N PRO A 491 -10.66 4.69 -3.67
CA PRO A 491 -11.74 4.14 -2.85
C PRO A 491 -12.69 3.19 -3.59
N GLU A 492 -12.88 3.38 -4.90
CA GLU A 492 -13.70 2.50 -5.74
C GLU A 492 -12.99 1.17 -5.97
N TYR A 493 -11.71 1.20 -6.35
CA TYR A 493 -10.91 -0.01 -6.59
C TYR A 493 -10.79 -0.83 -5.31
N ALA A 494 -10.33 -0.21 -4.23
CA ALA A 494 -10.20 -0.86 -2.93
C ALA A 494 -11.53 -1.33 -2.35
N GLY A 495 -12.60 -0.54 -2.52
CA GLY A 495 -13.91 -0.85 -1.95
C GLY A 495 -14.72 -1.92 -2.67
N GLY A 496 -14.29 -2.35 -3.86
CA GLY A 496 -15.04 -3.29 -4.70
C GLY A 496 -14.62 -4.76 -4.57
N HIS A 497 -13.52 -5.09 -3.88
CA HIS A 497 -12.96 -6.44 -3.91
C HIS A 497 -13.79 -7.51 -3.16
N HIS A 498 -14.75 -7.13 -2.33
CA HIS A 498 -15.72 -8.04 -1.71
C HIS A 498 -17.11 -8.03 -2.36
N GLU A 499 -17.30 -7.28 -3.44
CA GLU A 499 -18.52 -7.34 -4.22
C GLU A 499 -18.56 -8.60 -5.10
N GLN A 500 -19.78 -9.01 -5.52
CA GLN A 500 -20.00 -10.19 -6.34
C GLN A 500 -20.75 -9.82 -7.62
N MET A 501 -20.57 -10.60 -8.67
CA MET A 501 -21.03 -10.22 -10.02
C MET A 501 -22.54 -10.05 -10.17
N GLU A 502 -23.34 -10.68 -9.30
CA GLU A 502 -24.81 -10.57 -9.29
C GLU A 502 -25.37 -9.69 -8.15
N GLY A 503 -24.50 -9.00 -7.39
CA GLY A 503 -24.90 -8.13 -6.29
C GLY A 503 -25.10 -8.85 -4.95
N GLY A 504 -24.61 -10.09 -4.83
CA GLY A 504 -24.61 -10.85 -3.57
C GLY A 504 -23.49 -10.47 -2.61
N GLY A 505 -22.56 -9.59 -3.03
CA GLY A 505 -21.42 -9.13 -2.26
C GLY A 505 -21.73 -8.00 -1.28
N TYR A 506 -20.70 -7.41 -0.74
CA TYR A 506 -20.77 -6.29 0.21
C TYR A 506 -19.61 -5.31 -0.03
N PRO A 507 -19.71 -4.05 0.43
CA PRO A 507 -20.73 -3.49 1.35
C PRO A 507 -21.94 -2.85 0.65
N ARG A 508 -21.92 -2.70 -0.69
CA ARG A 508 -22.93 -1.98 -1.48
C ARG A 508 -23.90 -2.90 -2.23
N GLY A 509 -23.50 -4.15 -2.49
CA GLY A 509 -24.23 -5.09 -3.33
C GLY A 509 -24.16 -4.70 -4.81
N LEU A 510 -22.99 -4.26 -5.28
CA LEU A 510 -22.73 -3.89 -6.67
C LEU A 510 -22.76 -5.12 -7.57
N LYS A 511 -23.16 -4.92 -8.82
CA LYS A 511 -23.10 -5.94 -9.87
C LYS A 511 -21.88 -5.74 -10.77
N LYS A 512 -21.58 -6.72 -11.63
CA LYS A 512 -20.43 -6.71 -12.56
C LYS A 512 -20.32 -5.37 -13.31
N ASP A 513 -21.43 -4.86 -13.84
CA ASP A 513 -21.46 -3.63 -14.65
C ASP A 513 -21.30 -2.33 -13.81
N ASP A 514 -21.52 -2.42 -12.50
CA ASP A 514 -21.34 -1.29 -11.57
C ASP A 514 -19.89 -1.17 -11.09
N MET A 515 -19.05 -2.16 -11.37
CA MET A 515 -17.66 -2.23 -10.93
C MET A 515 -16.68 -2.10 -12.09
N SER A 516 -15.60 -1.36 -11.88
CA SER A 516 -14.51 -1.29 -12.85
C SER A 516 -13.75 -2.61 -12.97
N ILE A 517 -13.04 -2.80 -14.08
CA ILE A 517 -12.14 -3.95 -14.27
C ILE A 517 -11.08 -4.02 -13.16
N PRO A 518 -10.39 -2.92 -12.76
CA PRO A 518 -9.45 -2.94 -11.64
C PRO A 518 -10.02 -3.47 -10.32
N ALA A 519 -11.22 -3.07 -9.93
CA ALA A 519 -11.87 -3.56 -8.71
C ALA A 519 -12.12 -5.08 -8.76
N ARG A 520 -12.56 -5.59 -9.93
CA ARG A 520 -12.81 -7.02 -10.15
C ARG A 520 -11.52 -7.85 -10.23
N ILE A 521 -10.44 -7.27 -10.77
CA ILE A 521 -9.09 -7.86 -10.75
C ILE A 521 -8.61 -8.02 -9.31
N MET A 522 -8.79 -7.00 -8.49
CA MET A 522 -8.40 -7.01 -7.08
C MET A 522 -9.13 -8.11 -6.29
N ALA A 523 -10.42 -8.33 -6.57
CA ALA A 523 -11.18 -9.43 -5.95
C ALA A 523 -10.57 -10.81 -6.26
N ILE A 524 -10.14 -11.05 -7.50
CA ILE A 524 -9.47 -12.30 -7.88
C ILE A 524 -8.12 -12.43 -7.18
N ALA A 525 -7.35 -11.35 -7.13
CA ALA A 525 -6.03 -11.34 -6.50
C ALA A 525 -6.12 -11.61 -4.99
N ASP A 526 -7.04 -10.92 -4.29
CA ASP A 526 -7.27 -11.10 -2.85
C ASP A 526 -7.69 -12.54 -2.53
N ILE A 527 -8.68 -13.08 -3.24
CA ILE A 527 -9.17 -14.45 -3.03
C ILE A 527 -8.07 -15.48 -3.28
N PHE A 528 -7.32 -15.36 -4.39
CA PHE A 528 -6.28 -16.32 -4.72
C PHE A 528 -5.14 -16.28 -3.69
N GLU A 529 -4.71 -15.09 -3.31
CA GLU A 529 -3.71 -14.91 -2.25
C GLU A 529 -4.21 -15.53 -0.94
N ALA A 530 -5.44 -15.22 -0.53
CA ALA A 530 -6.02 -15.74 0.70
C ALA A 530 -6.16 -17.27 0.74
N LEU A 531 -6.33 -17.95 -0.41
CA LEU A 531 -6.38 -19.40 -0.51
C LEU A 531 -5.00 -20.04 -0.45
N THR A 532 -3.98 -19.36 -0.95
CA THR A 532 -2.63 -19.91 -1.13
C THR A 532 -1.64 -19.50 -0.04
N ALA A 533 -1.96 -18.49 0.77
CA ALA A 533 -1.09 -18.00 1.85
C ALA A 533 -0.68 -19.12 2.82
N ALA A 534 0.64 -19.25 3.03
CA ALA A 534 1.24 -20.27 3.90
C ALA A 534 1.54 -19.79 5.32
N ASP A 535 1.43 -18.49 5.57
CA ASP A 535 1.76 -17.81 6.82
C ASP A 535 0.62 -17.81 7.86
N ARG A 536 -0.49 -18.49 7.58
CA ARG A 536 -1.64 -18.62 8.50
C ARG A 536 -1.39 -19.72 9.53
N PRO A 537 -1.33 -19.42 10.86
CA PRO A 537 -0.85 -20.37 11.88
C PRO A 537 -1.74 -21.58 12.13
N TYR A 538 -3.04 -21.54 11.75
CA TYR A 538 -4.02 -22.58 12.08
C TYR A 538 -4.62 -23.31 10.86
N LYS A 539 -4.17 -23.00 9.65
CA LYS A 539 -4.70 -23.60 8.44
C LYS A 539 -3.55 -24.01 7.51
N ALA A 540 -3.51 -25.29 7.15
CA ALA A 540 -2.55 -25.73 6.15
C ALA A 540 -2.80 -24.97 4.82
N PRO A 541 -1.74 -24.47 4.18
CA PRO A 541 -1.86 -23.79 2.90
C PRO A 541 -2.40 -24.76 1.85
N LYS A 542 -3.25 -24.23 0.96
CA LYS A 542 -3.82 -25.05 -0.10
C LYS A 542 -2.84 -25.21 -1.24
N LYS A 543 -2.96 -26.32 -1.96
CA LYS A 543 -2.25 -26.52 -3.22
C LYS A 543 -2.81 -25.61 -4.31
N LEU A 544 -2.00 -25.35 -5.32
CA LEU A 544 -2.38 -24.53 -6.46
C LEU A 544 -3.64 -25.06 -7.15
N SER A 545 -3.69 -26.38 -7.42
CA SER A 545 -4.86 -27.02 -8.04
C SER A 545 -6.12 -26.92 -7.19
N GLU A 546 -6.00 -27.05 -5.86
CA GLU A 546 -7.13 -26.93 -4.94
C GLU A 546 -7.66 -25.49 -4.91
N SER A 547 -6.77 -24.49 -4.90
CA SER A 547 -7.13 -23.08 -4.92
C SER A 547 -7.86 -22.69 -6.20
N VAL A 548 -7.35 -23.11 -7.35
CA VAL A 548 -8.00 -22.90 -8.66
C VAL A 548 -9.36 -23.61 -8.71
N LYS A 549 -9.49 -24.80 -8.17
CA LYS A 549 -10.76 -25.53 -8.10
C LYS A 549 -11.81 -24.78 -7.28
N ILE A 550 -11.43 -24.21 -6.13
CA ILE A 550 -12.32 -23.40 -5.30
C ILE A 550 -12.78 -22.16 -6.07
N MET A 551 -11.84 -21.46 -6.71
CA MET A 551 -12.19 -20.29 -7.54
C MET A 551 -13.07 -20.68 -8.74
N GLY A 552 -12.91 -21.86 -9.30
CA GLY A 552 -13.81 -22.40 -10.31
C GLY A 552 -15.26 -22.61 -9.82
N PHE A 553 -15.48 -22.95 -8.55
CA PHE A 553 -16.81 -22.92 -7.94
C PHE A 553 -17.31 -21.47 -7.74
N MET A 554 -16.44 -20.59 -7.29
CA MET A 554 -16.77 -19.17 -7.12
C MET A 554 -17.15 -18.50 -8.44
N LYS A 555 -16.51 -18.87 -9.57
CA LYS A 555 -16.94 -18.48 -10.92
C LYS A 555 -18.38 -18.92 -11.21
N LYS A 556 -18.72 -20.20 -10.94
CA LYS A 556 -20.07 -20.74 -11.18
C LYS A 556 -21.15 -20.06 -10.32
N ASP A 557 -20.80 -19.65 -9.13
CA ASP A 557 -21.69 -18.96 -8.19
C ASP A 557 -21.70 -17.44 -8.43
N ALA A 558 -21.13 -16.95 -9.54
CA ALA A 558 -20.99 -15.53 -9.88
C ALA A 558 -20.35 -14.68 -8.74
N HIS A 559 -19.49 -15.30 -7.94
CA HIS A 559 -18.77 -14.61 -6.89
C HIS A 559 -17.63 -13.77 -7.46
N ILE A 560 -16.90 -14.30 -8.46
CA ILE A 560 -15.82 -13.63 -9.17
C ILE A 560 -16.16 -13.46 -10.65
N ASP A 561 -15.47 -12.50 -11.29
CA ASP A 561 -15.63 -12.26 -12.72
C ASP A 561 -15.13 -13.45 -13.54
N ASP A 562 -15.99 -14.03 -14.34
CA ASP A 562 -15.75 -15.19 -15.18
C ASP A 562 -14.71 -14.95 -16.27
N ASP A 563 -14.76 -13.79 -16.93
CA ASP A 563 -13.85 -13.40 -17.99
C ASP A 563 -12.43 -13.17 -17.45
N LEU A 564 -12.31 -12.45 -16.33
CA LEU A 564 -11.03 -12.20 -15.68
C LEU A 564 -10.42 -13.47 -15.07
N PHE A 565 -11.23 -14.38 -14.54
CA PHE A 565 -10.73 -15.65 -14.05
C PHE A 565 -10.22 -16.55 -15.19
N GLU A 566 -10.89 -16.55 -16.34
CA GLU A 566 -10.37 -17.24 -17.53
C GLU A 566 -9.03 -16.63 -17.97
N LEU A 567 -8.94 -15.31 -18.02
CA LEU A 567 -7.69 -14.63 -18.34
C LEU A 567 -6.57 -14.97 -17.34
N PHE A 568 -6.88 -14.97 -16.04
CA PHE A 568 -5.94 -15.33 -14.98
C PHE A 568 -5.31 -16.71 -15.20
N LEU A 569 -6.09 -17.66 -15.72
CA LEU A 569 -5.62 -19.00 -16.03
C LEU A 569 -4.89 -19.08 -17.38
N THR A 570 -5.45 -18.49 -18.43
CA THR A 570 -4.92 -18.59 -19.80
C THR A 570 -3.64 -17.79 -20.02
N SER A 571 -3.49 -16.63 -19.36
CA SER A 571 -2.25 -15.84 -19.39
C SER A 571 -1.10 -16.46 -18.61
N GLY A 572 -1.38 -17.45 -17.73
CA GLY A 572 -0.37 -18.08 -16.88
C GLY A 572 -0.01 -17.30 -15.62
N VAL A 573 -0.65 -16.19 -15.32
CA VAL A 573 -0.40 -15.36 -14.10
C VAL A 573 -0.49 -16.20 -12.83
N HIS A 574 -1.44 -17.12 -12.73
CA HIS A 574 -1.58 -18.03 -11.59
C HIS A 574 -0.33 -18.89 -11.34
N LYS A 575 0.37 -19.32 -12.41
CA LYS A 575 1.61 -20.11 -12.31
C LYS A 575 2.80 -19.24 -11.96
N GLU A 576 2.95 -18.10 -12.64
CA GLU A 576 4.03 -17.14 -12.40
C GLU A 576 4.03 -16.67 -10.94
N TYR A 577 2.86 -16.30 -10.42
CA TYR A 577 2.71 -15.95 -9.02
C TYR A 577 3.02 -17.12 -8.08
N ALA A 578 2.51 -18.33 -8.40
CA ALA A 578 2.74 -19.51 -7.59
C ALA A 578 4.24 -19.87 -7.49
N GLU A 579 4.97 -19.85 -8.59
CA GLU A 579 6.41 -20.11 -8.63
C GLU A 579 7.21 -19.13 -7.76
N LYS A 580 6.74 -17.89 -7.63
CA LYS A 580 7.40 -16.83 -6.87
C LYS A 580 7.10 -16.87 -5.37
N HIS A 581 5.85 -17.20 -4.99
CA HIS A 581 5.36 -16.98 -3.63
C HIS A 581 4.92 -18.22 -2.86
N LEU A 582 4.61 -19.33 -3.53
CA LEU A 582 4.14 -20.53 -2.89
C LEU A 582 5.29 -21.45 -2.45
N LEU A 583 5.05 -22.24 -1.41
CA LEU A 583 5.98 -23.28 -0.99
C LEU A 583 6.05 -24.40 -2.04
N PRO A 584 7.20 -25.09 -2.19
CA PRO A 584 7.35 -26.17 -3.16
C PRO A 584 6.29 -27.28 -3.05
N GLU A 585 5.81 -27.58 -1.84
CA GLU A 585 4.77 -28.59 -1.58
C GLU A 585 3.35 -28.16 -2.00
N GLN A 586 3.14 -26.88 -2.26
CA GLN A 586 1.89 -26.33 -2.78
C GLN A 586 1.83 -26.35 -4.31
N LEU A 587 2.99 -26.45 -4.96
CA LEU A 587 3.09 -26.46 -6.42
C LEU A 587 2.68 -27.81 -6.96
N ASP A 588 1.63 -27.82 -7.77
CA ASP A 588 1.16 -28.99 -8.50
C ASP A 588 0.56 -28.58 -9.86
N ASP A 589 0.29 -29.56 -10.71
CA ASP A 589 -0.26 -29.31 -12.04
C ASP A 589 -1.75 -28.95 -11.96
N VAL A 590 -2.14 -27.92 -12.71
CA VAL A 590 -3.53 -27.48 -12.86
C VAL A 590 -3.99 -27.76 -14.27
N ASP A 591 -5.05 -28.56 -14.41
CA ASP A 591 -5.76 -28.69 -15.70
C ASP A 591 -6.76 -27.52 -15.83
N ILE A 592 -6.36 -26.49 -16.56
CA ILE A 592 -7.18 -25.29 -16.77
C ILE A 592 -8.35 -25.55 -17.73
N SER A 593 -8.35 -26.66 -18.50
CA SER A 593 -9.40 -26.95 -19.49
C SER A 593 -10.80 -27.13 -18.85
N GLU A 594 -10.85 -27.48 -17.56
CA GLU A 594 -12.09 -27.59 -16.79
C GLU A 594 -12.75 -26.23 -16.50
N TYR A 595 -12.01 -25.13 -16.62
CA TYR A 595 -12.42 -23.79 -16.18
C TYR A 595 -12.52 -22.76 -17.30
N VAL A 596 -11.97 -23.09 -18.49
CA VAL A 596 -11.88 -22.20 -19.66
C VAL A 596 -12.83 -22.70 -20.76
N GLY A 597 -13.61 -21.81 -21.36
CA GLY A 597 -14.42 -22.11 -22.52
C GLY A 597 -15.81 -22.69 -22.23
N GLY A 598 -16.51 -22.14 -21.25
CA GLY A 598 -17.90 -22.43 -20.94
C GLY A 598 -18.85 -21.37 -21.49
#